data_7061eb08a43f27aaa08c5f17a0eb0cf5
#
_entry.id   7061eb08a43f27aaa08c5f17a0eb0cf5
#
_cell.length_a   1.000
_cell.length_b   1.000
_cell.length_c   1.000
_cell.angle_alpha   90.00
_cell.angle_beta   90.00
_cell.angle_gamma   90.00
#
_symmetry.space_group_name_H-M   'P 1'
#
loop_
_entity.id
_entity.type
_entity.pdbx_description
1 polymer ?
#
loop_
_entity_poly.entity_id
_entity_poly.type
_entity_poly.pdbx_seq_one_letter_code
_entity_poly.pdbx_strand_id
1 'polypeptide(L)'
;MKIYIAAPLFSEGERAFNEKVDAIVRGCGHETFLPQREGGCVADLPDIIEGMPVRKYLFQLDCDHMDWCDAVLFLLDGRVPDEGACFELGYCYAKGKRCIGYKTDARSCIDGFDNVMLYGAPEVVLRNEDELRNYMLKLAAE
;
A
#
# COMPACT_ATOMS: atom_id res chain seq x y z
N MET A 1 -7.87 0.49 -13.26
CA MET A 1 -7.57 1.57 -12.30
C MET A 1 -6.08 1.59 -11.97
N LYS A 2 -5.59 2.71 -11.46
CA LYS A 2 -4.24 2.90 -10.94
C LYS A 2 -4.24 2.73 -9.42
N ILE A 3 -3.45 1.79 -8.91
CA ILE A 3 -3.47 1.41 -7.49
C ILE A 3 -2.08 1.59 -6.88
N TYR A 4 -1.98 2.38 -5.82
CA TYR A 4 -0.80 2.49 -4.98
C TYR A 4 -0.85 1.40 -3.89
N ILE A 5 0.21 0.60 -3.74
CA ILE A 5 0.29 -0.44 -2.70
C ILE A 5 1.09 0.11 -1.52
N ALA A 6 0.39 0.44 -0.45
CA ALA A 6 0.94 0.94 0.80
C ALA A 6 1.24 -0.24 1.74
N ALA A 7 2.52 -0.54 1.95
CA ALA A 7 2.93 -1.73 2.68
C ALA A 7 4.35 -1.60 3.26
N PRO A 8 4.69 -2.29 4.37
CA PRO A 8 6.06 -2.40 4.84
C PRO A 8 6.92 -3.16 3.81
N LEU A 9 8.21 -2.79 3.69
CA LEU A 9 9.12 -3.36 2.70
C LEU A 9 10.52 -3.67 3.28
N PHE A 10 10.62 -3.77 4.61
CA PHE A 10 11.89 -3.80 5.34
C PHE A 10 12.46 -5.21 5.55
N SER A 11 11.64 -6.25 5.43
CA SER A 11 12.06 -7.66 5.51
C SER A 11 11.84 -8.41 4.19
N GLU A 12 12.52 -9.56 4.04
CA GLU A 12 12.32 -10.44 2.87
C GLU A 12 10.88 -10.94 2.79
N GLY A 13 10.28 -11.25 3.94
CA GLY A 13 8.90 -11.75 4.01
C GLY A 13 7.89 -10.69 3.56
N GLU A 14 8.06 -9.44 4.00
CA GLU A 14 7.22 -8.31 3.58
C GLU A 14 7.32 -8.08 2.08
N ARG A 15 8.54 -8.00 1.55
CA ARG A 15 8.75 -7.79 0.11
C ARG A 15 8.15 -8.92 -0.74
N ALA A 16 8.34 -10.18 -0.34
CA ALA A 16 7.76 -11.32 -1.06
C ALA A 16 6.22 -11.30 -1.02
N PHE A 17 5.64 -10.92 0.11
CA PHE A 17 4.19 -10.77 0.25
C PHE A 17 3.65 -9.63 -0.63
N ASN A 18 4.34 -8.49 -0.64
CA ASN A 18 3.96 -7.35 -1.47
C ASN A 18 3.99 -7.70 -2.96
N GLU A 19 5.01 -8.42 -3.44
CA GLU A 19 5.07 -8.90 -4.83
C GLU A 19 3.91 -9.84 -5.18
N LYS A 20 3.54 -10.72 -4.25
CA LYS A 20 2.39 -11.60 -4.43
C LYS A 20 1.08 -10.80 -4.55
N VAL A 21 0.89 -9.80 -3.68
CA VAL A 21 -0.28 -8.91 -3.73
C VAL A 21 -0.30 -8.12 -5.03
N ASP A 22 0.82 -7.53 -5.43
CA ASP A 22 0.98 -6.81 -6.70
C ASP A 22 0.61 -7.67 -7.91
N ALA A 23 1.10 -8.91 -7.94
CA ALA A 23 0.79 -9.86 -9.03
C ALA A 23 -0.72 -10.17 -9.10
N ILE A 24 -1.40 -10.31 -7.96
CA ILE A 24 -2.86 -10.52 -7.93
C ILE A 24 -3.60 -9.30 -8.50
N VAL A 25 -3.25 -8.11 -8.03
CA VAL A 25 -3.89 -6.85 -8.44
C VAL A 25 -3.70 -6.60 -9.94
N ARG A 26 -2.48 -6.76 -10.44
CA ARG A 26 -2.17 -6.63 -11.88
C ARG A 26 -2.85 -7.72 -12.73
N GLY A 27 -2.91 -8.94 -12.20
CA GLY A 27 -3.62 -10.04 -12.85
C GLY A 27 -5.14 -9.81 -12.99
N CYS A 28 -5.70 -8.89 -12.21
CA CYS A 28 -7.10 -8.44 -12.32
C CYS A 28 -7.28 -7.24 -13.26
N GLY A 29 -6.24 -6.80 -13.97
CA GLY A 29 -6.33 -5.74 -14.98
C GLY A 29 -6.06 -4.33 -14.46
N HIS A 30 -5.43 -4.18 -13.29
CA HIS A 30 -5.05 -2.88 -12.75
C HIS A 30 -3.58 -2.55 -13.02
N GLU A 31 -3.25 -1.27 -13.06
CA GLU A 31 -1.91 -0.74 -13.03
C GLU A 31 -1.52 -0.45 -11.59
N THR A 32 -0.31 -0.84 -11.17
CA THR A 32 0.12 -0.69 -9.78
C THR A 32 1.40 0.11 -9.67
N PHE A 33 1.50 0.91 -8.61
CA PHE A 33 2.77 1.39 -8.08
C PHE A 33 3.10 0.60 -6.82
N LEU A 34 4.27 -0.02 -6.81
CA LEU A 34 4.80 -0.77 -5.67
C LEU A 34 6.14 -0.13 -5.25
N PRO A 35 6.22 0.56 -4.09
CA PRO A 35 7.41 1.34 -3.70
C PRO A 35 8.73 0.57 -3.79
N GLN A 36 8.77 -0.70 -3.35
CA GLN A 36 9.97 -1.53 -3.41
C GLN A 36 10.47 -1.82 -4.84
N ARG A 37 9.58 -1.84 -5.83
CA ARG A 37 9.93 -2.07 -7.24
C ARG A 37 10.37 -0.78 -7.92
N GLU A 38 9.65 0.32 -7.68
CA GLU A 38 9.84 1.58 -8.39
C GLU A 38 10.88 2.48 -7.72
N GLY A 39 10.88 2.53 -6.38
CA GLY A 39 11.79 3.38 -5.59
C GLY A 39 13.06 2.66 -5.12
N GLY A 40 12.97 1.37 -4.89
CA GLY A 40 14.08 0.58 -4.33
C GLY A 40 14.32 0.81 -2.84
N CYS A 41 15.41 0.24 -2.33
CA CYS A 41 15.83 0.41 -0.94
C CYS A 41 16.83 1.57 -0.82
N VAL A 42 16.63 2.46 0.15
CA VAL A 42 17.54 3.60 0.40
C VAL A 42 19.01 3.17 0.51
N ALA A 43 19.28 2.01 1.12
CA ALA A 43 20.63 1.50 1.32
C ALA A 43 21.37 1.13 0.02
N ASP A 44 20.63 0.86 -1.06
CA ASP A 44 21.15 0.44 -2.35
C ASP A 44 21.24 1.59 -3.36
N LEU A 45 20.81 2.79 -2.97
CA LEU A 45 20.72 3.96 -3.82
C LEU A 45 21.83 4.97 -3.50
N PRO A 46 22.25 5.80 -4.47
CA PRO A 46 23.20 6.89 -4.20
C PRO A 46 22.59 7.94 -3.28
N ASP A 47 23.43 8.62 -2.49
CA ASP A 47 22.99 9.65 -1.53
C ASP A 47 22.20 10.81 -2.17
N ILE A 48 22.52 11.11 -3.43
CA ILE A 48 21.90 12.17 -4.24
C ILE A 48 21.35 11.58 -5.54
N ILE A 49 20.08 11.83 -5.80
CA ILE A 49 19.39 11.49 -7.05
C ILE A 49 18.76 12.77 -7.61
N GLU A 50 19.04 13.08 -8.87
CA GLU A 50 18.52 14.28 -9.54
C GLU A 50 18.80 15.60 -8.77
N GLY A 51 19.96 15.68 -8.10
CA GLY A 51 20.35 16.84 -7.30
C GLY A 51 19.66 16.93 -5.92
N MET A 52 18.91 15.92 -5.53
CA MET A 52 18.13 15.86 -4.30
C MET A 52 18.64 14.75 -3.37
N PRO A 53 18.67 14.95 -2.03
CA PRO A 53 18.95 13.85 -1.10
C PRO A 53 17.99 12.68 -1.33
N VAL A 54 18.51 11.45 -1.36
CA VAL A 54 17.75 10.24 -1.73
C VAL A 54 16.44 10.09 -0.94
N ARG A 55 16.44 10.39 0.35
CA ARG A 55 15.21 10.31 1.18
C ARG A 55 14.13 11.31 0.76
N LYS A 56 14.53 12.50 0.27
CA LYS A 56 13.59 13.48 -0.26
C LYS A 56 13.09 13.09 -1.64
N TYR A 57 13.99 12.52 -2.46
CA TYR A 57 13.61 12.00 -3.76
C TYR A 57 12.56 10.89 -3.64
N LEU A 58 12.79 9.89 -2.79
CA LEU A 58 11.82 8.79 -2.56
C LEU A 58 10.50 9.30 -1.99
N PHE A 59 10.55 10.21 -1.01
CA PHE A 59 9.34 10.83 -0.49
C PHE A 59 8.53 11.54 -1.58
N GLN A 60 9.19 12.28 -2.46
CA GLN A 60 8.51 12.96 -3.57
C GLN A 60 7.95 11.96 -4.58
N LEU A 61 8.72 10.91 -4.91
CA LEU A 61 8.30 9.82 -5.79
C LEU A 61 7.00 9.16 -5.28
N ASP A 62 6.95 8.85 -3.99
CA ASP A 62 5.77 8.25 -3.35
C ASP A 62 4.58 9.22 -3.36
N CYS A 63 4.80 10.51 -3.03
CA CYS A 63 3.75 11.54 -3.10
C CYS A 63 3.18 11.69 -4.51
N ASP A 64 4.05 11.74 -5.53
CA ASP A 64 3.63 11.87 -6.92
C ASP A 64 2.78 10.67 -7.38
N HIS A 65 3.12 9.45 -6.89
CA HIS A 65 2.35 8.25 -7.20
C HIS A 65 1.07 8.10 -6.36
N MET A 66 1.05 8.62 -5.15
CA MET A 66 -0.20 8.78 -4.40
C MET A 66 -1.15 9.79 -5.08
N ASP A 67 -0.63 10.86 -5.68
CA ASP A 67 -1.44 11.78 -6.48
C ASP A 67 -1.91 11.17 -7.80
N TRP A 68 -1.07 10.35 -8.44
CA TRP A 68 -1.36 9.64 -9.69
C TRP A 68 -2.42 8.53 -9.54
N CYS A 69 -2.50 7.85 -8.38
CA CYS A 69 -3.37 6.70 -8.21
C CYS A 69 -4.86 7.08 -8.10
N ASP A 70 -5.73 6.12 -8.42
CA ASP A 70 -7.17 6.20 -8.20
C ASP A 70 -7.54 5.63 -6.83
N ALA A 71 -6.76 4.65 -6.35
CA ALA A 71 -6.98 3.94 -5.11
C ALA A 71 -5.66 3.61 -4.41
N VAL A 72 -5.70 3.51 -3.08
CA VAL A 72 -4.64 2.91 -2.26
C VAL A 72 -5.08 1.55 -1.75
N LEU A 73 -4.23 0.54 -1.90
CA LEU A 73 -4.36 -0.77 -1.25
C LEU A 73 -3.40 -0.78 -0.05
N PHE A 74 -3.95 -0.69 1.14
CA PHE A 74 -3.21 -0.60 2.40
C PHE A 74 -3.14 -1.95 3.11
N LEU A 75 -1.92 -2.45 3.34
CA LEU A 75 -1.66 -3.70 4.06
C LEU A 75 -1.63 -3.44 5.56
N LEU A 76 -2.63 -4.02 6.26
CA LEU A 76 -2.82 -3.84 7.72
C LEU A 76 -2.19 -4.95 8.57
N ASP A 77 -1.45 -5.89 7.98
CA ASP A 77 -0.87 -7.00 8.72
C ASP A 77 0.11 -6.50 9.79
N GLY A 78 0.10 -7.19 10.92
CA GLY A 78 0.87 -6.79 12.09
C GLY A 78 -0.01 -6.29 13.22
N ARG A 79 0.57 -6.26 14.42
CA ARG A 79 -0.07 -5.66 15.60
C ARG A 79 -0.13 -4.14 15.47
N VAL A 80 0.92 -3.57 14.92
CA VAL A 80 1.03 -2.15 14.57
C VAL A 80 1.39 -2.12 13.08
N PRO A 81 0.50 -1.64 12.22
CA PRO A 81 0.82 -1.43 10.82
C PRO A 81 1.99 -0.47 10.65
N ASP A 82 2.66 -0.58 9.50
CA ASP A 82 3.80 0.28 9.16
C ASP A 82 3.42 1.77 9.19
N GLU A 83 4.25 2.58 9.84
CA GLU A 83 4.00 4.01 9.98
C GLU A 83 4.03 4.78 8.66
N GLY A 84 4.87 4.37 7.70
CA GLY A 84 4.91 4.94 6.34
C GLY A 84 3.63 4.63 5.59
N ALA A 85 3.21 3.37 5.59
CA ALA A 85 1.95 2.95 4.98
C ALA A 85 0.73 3.62 5.63
N CYS A 86 0.77 3.90 6.94
CA CYS A 86 -0.27 4.68 7.63
C CYS A 86 -0.34 6.13 7.11
N PHE A 87 0.81 6.77 6.89
CA PHE A 87 0.88 8.11 6.29
C PHE A 87 0.27 8.10 4.88
N GLU A 88 0.64 7.13 4.06
CA GLU A 88 0.18 6.96 2.68
C GLU A 88 -1.34 6.77 2.61
N LEU A 89 -1.90 5.93 3.50
CA LEU A 89 -3.35 5.79 3.65
C LEU A 89 -4.02 7.13 3.98
N GLY A 90 -3.50 7.84 4.98
CA GLY A 90 -4.04 9.14 5.42
C GLY A 90 -3.96 10.20 4.32
N TYR A 91 -2.85 10.22 3.58
CA TYR A 91 -2.66 11.12 2.44
C TYR A 91 -3.70 10.85 1.34
N CYS A 92 -3.84 9.58 0.93
CA CYS A 92 -4.82 9.18 -0.08
C CYS A 92 -6.25 9.45 0.36
N TYR A 93 -6.60 9.16 1.62
CA TYR A 93 -7.90 9.46 2.19
C TYR A 93 -8.22 10.97 2.12
N ALA A 94 -7.28 11.82 2.52
CA ALA A 94 -7.45 13.28 2.49
C ALA A 94 -7.62 13.83 1.06
N LYS A 95 -7.07 13.14 0.06
CA LYS A 95 -7.20 13.47 -1.38
C LYS A 95 -8.49 12.89 -2.00
N GLY A 96 -9.33 12.21 -1.23
CA GLY A 96 -10.58 11.61 -1.72
C GLY A 96 -10.36 10.38 -2.62
N LYS A 97 -9.20 9.71 -2.50
CA LYS A 97 -8.91 8.46 -3.21
C LYS A 97 -9.68 7.31 -2.56
N ARG A 98 -9.96 6.24 -3.33
CA ARG A 98 -10.49 5.01 -2.76
C ARG A 98 -9.45 4.38 -1.84
N CYS A 99 -9.85 4.02 -0.63
CA CYS A 99 -8.98 3.37 0.35
C CYS A 99 -9.46 1.94 0.56
N ILE A 100 -8.61 0.96 0.30
CA ILE A 100 -8.90 -0.47 0.39
C ILE A 100 -7.93 -1.07 1.40
N GLY A 101 -8.44 -1.71 2.45
CA GLY A 101 -7.63 -2.43 3.42
C GLY A 101 -7.44 -3.89 3.03
N TYR A 102 -6.25 -4.44 3.29
CA TYR A 102 -5.98 -5.87 3.17
C TYR A 102 -5.29 -6.37 4.43
N LYS A 103 -5.93 -7.30 5.14
CA LYS A 103 -5.44 -7.85 6.40
C LYS A 103 -5.61 -9.35 6.43
N THR A 104 -4.50 -10.07 6.47
CA THR A 104 -4.48 -11.54 6.42
C THR A 104 -4.21 -12.19 7.77
N ASP A 105 -3.74 -11.45 8.76
CA ASP A 105 -3.41 -11.97 10.08
C ASP A 105 -4.49 -11.66 11.15
N ALA A 106 -4.38 -12.37 12.28
CA ALA A 106 -5.28 -12.23 13.43
C ALA A 106 -4.79 -11.20 14.46
N ARG A 107 -3.61 -10.61 14.28
CA ARG A 107 -3.06 -9.62 15.23
C ARG A 107 -3.87 -8.32 15.15
N SER A 108 -4.06 -7.69 16.30
CA SER A 108 -4.82 -6.45 16.41
C SER A 108 -4.11 -5.47 17.33
N CYS A 109 -4.52 -4.21 17.25
CA CYS A 109 -3.94 -3.13 18.06
C CYS A 109 -4.31 -3.33 19.54
N ILE A 110 -5.59 -3.44 19.86
CA ILE A 110 -6.11 -3.58 21.21
C ILE A 110 -7.44 -4.34 21.22
N ASP A 111 -7.58 -5.29 22.14
CA ASP A 111 -8.84 -6.03 22.41
C ASP A 111 -9.53 -6.61 21.15
N GLY A 112 -8.74 -7.06 20.17
CA GLY A 112 -9.29 -7.61 18.93
C GLY A 112 -9.66 -6.58 17.87
N PHE A 113 -9.40 -5.29 18.12
CA PHE A 113 -9.70 -4.20 17.19
C PHE A 113 -8.44 -3.57 16.63
N ASP A 114 -8.50 -3.12 15.40
CA ASP A 114 -7.48 -2.29 14.77
C ASP A 114 -7.62 -0.83 15.24
N ASN A 115 -6.59 -0.02 14.99
CA ASN A 115 -6.66 1.41 15.29
C ASN A 115 -7.85 2.06 14.54
N VAL A 116 -8.65 2.85 15.24
CA VAL A 116 -9.90 3.45 14.70
C VAL A 116 -9.67 4.31 13.46
N MET A 117 -8.53 4.98 13.34
CA MET A 117 -8.19 5.79 12.17
C MET A 117 -7.89 4.92 10.96
N LEU A 118 -7.25 3.76 11.17
CA LEU A 118 -6.91 2.81 10.12
C LEU A 118 -8.08 1.91 9.75
N TYR A 119 -9.02 1.70 10.67
CA TYR A 119 -10.27 0.98 10.42
C TYR A 119 -11.29 1.85 9.67
N GLY A 120 -11.36 3.14 9.99
CA GLY A 120 -12.35 4.06 9.44
C GLY A 120 -12.04 4.62 8.07
N ALA A 121 -10.77 4.64 7.66
CA ALA A 121 -10.37 5.18 6.36
C ALA A 121 -10.70 4.26 5.17
N PRO A 122 -10.46 2.92 5.22
CA PRO A 122 -10.80 2.01 4.14
C PRO A 122 -12.31 1.82 3.97
N GLU A 123 -12.78 1.81 2.72
CA GLU A 123 -14.17 1.48 2.39
C GLU A 123 -14.49 -0.02 2.58
N VAL A 124 -13.46 -0.85 2.55
CA VAL A 124 -13.52 -2.30 2.78
C VAL A 124 -12.19 -2.81 3.33
N VAL A 125 -12.24 -3.86 4.16
CA VAL A 125 -11.07 -4.60 4.60
C VAL A 125 -11.19 -6.05 4.16
N LEU A 126 -10.38 -6.44 3.19
CA LEU A 126 -10.32 -7.77 2.61
C LEU A 126 -9.46 -8.68 3.49
N ARG A 127 -9.83 -9.95 3.65
CA ARG A 127 -9.24 -10.85 4.65
C ARG A 127 -8.41 -12.00 4.06
N ASN A 128 -8.55 -12.27 2.78
CA ASN A 128 -7.85 -13.36 2.09
C ASN A 128 -7.71 -13.06 0.60
N GLU A 129 -6.97 -13.92 -0.11
CA GLU A 129 -6.68 -13.74 -1.54
C GLU A 129 -7.92 -13.80 -2.42
N ASP A 130 -8.89 -14.64 -2.07
CA ASP A 130 -10.12 -14.77 -2.86
C ASP A 130 -10.94 -13.48 -2.77
N GLU A 131 -11.05 -12.89 -1.58
CA GLU A 131 -11.70 -11.60 -1.39
C GLU A 131 -10.96 -10.49 -2.13
N LEU A 132 -9.62 -10.45 -2.05
CA LEU A 132 -8.81 -9.48 -2.79
C LEU A 132 -9.07 -9.61 -4.29
N ARG A 133 -8.94 -10.82 -4.84
CA ARG A 133 -9.14 -11.08 -6.27
C ARG A 133 -10.56 -10.69 -6.72
N ASN A 134 -11.57 -11.14 -6.00
CA ASN A 134 -12.96 -10.86 -6.33
C ASN A 134 -13.27 -9.37 -6.30
N TYR A 135 -12.75 -8.66 -5.30
CA TYR A 135 -12.93 -7.22 -5.19
C TYR A 135 -12.21 -6.47 -6.33
N MET A 136 -10.97 -6.84 -6.65
CA MET A 136 -10.22 -6.22 -7.75
C MET A 136 -10.89 -6.50 -9.12
N LEU A 137 -11.40 -7.70 -9.37
CA LEU A 137 -12.15 -7.99 -10.59
C LEU A 137 -13.43 -7.16 -10.71
N LYS A 138 -14.14 -6.94 -9.59
CA LYS A 138 -15.31 -6.06 -9.56
C LYS A 138 -14.93 -4.62 -9.92
N LEU A 139 -13.84 -4.09 -9.34
CA LEU A 139 -13.34 -2.75 -9.66
C LEU A 139 -12.90 -2.58 -11.12
N ALA A 140 -12.39 -3.64 -11.74
CA ALA A 140 -12.00 -3.60 -13.15
C ALA A 140 -13.20 -3.55 -14.10
N ALA A 141 -14.40 -3.91 -13.62
CA ALA A 141 -15.65 -3.91 -14.39
C ALA A 141 -16.46 -2.60 -14.22
N GLU A 142 -16.06 -1.71 -13.28
CA GLU A 142 -16.65 -0.38 -13.10
C GLU A 142 -16.13 0.62 -14.15
#